data_6ce6006dfd153aaca17567bff0d3fa7d
#
_entry.id   6ce6006dfd153aaca17567bff0d3fa7d
#
_cell.length_a   1.000
_cell.length_b   1.000
_cell.length_c   1.000
_cell.angle_alpha   90.00
_cell.angle_beta   90.00
_cell.angle_gamma   90.00
#
_symmetry.space_group_name_H-M   'P 1'
#
loop_
_entity.id
_entity.type
_entity.pdbx_description
1 polymer ?
#
loop_
_entity_poly.entity_id
_entity_poly.type
_entity_poly.pdbx_seq_one_letter_code
_entity_poly.pdbx_strand_id
1 'polypeptide(L)'
;MSLAVRKFNVLKIILNKSIFVDNIIYIILNYYWKKLDNKRKILLDCIDINKLEWDTLCINPNAIDLLENNIDKINWSAICCNINAINLIKKQFKEEKLDEDDYYNFWYGLTQNPNAIEILSKNKDKIYWKCLSLNTNAIELLQNNQDKIDWTWTSKNQNAINLLDNNQDKINWSMLSANPNAINILENNLDKIDWKYLSLNPNAIELLE
;
A
#
# COMPACT_ATOMS: atom_id res chain seq x y z
N MET A 1 4.77 -34.75 -22.25
CA MET A 1 5.33 -33.50 -21.74
C MET A 1 4.64 -32.33 -22.42
N SER A 2 3.86 -31.54 -21.70
CA SER A 2 3.04 -30.47 -22.30
C SER A 2 3.91 -29.32 -22.85
N LEU A 3 3.38 -28.60 -23.86
CA LEU A 3 4.07 -27.46 -24.49
C LEU A 3 4.49 -26.41 -23.45
N ALA A 4 3.72 -26.28 -22.36
CA ALA A 4 4.00 -25.39 -21.23
C ALA A 4 5.28 -25.78 -20.47
N VAL A 5 5.49 -27.09 -20.24
CA VAL A 5 6.69 -27.62 -19.56
C VAL A 5 7.94 -27.44 -20.42
N ARG A 6 7.82 -27.58 -21.75
CA ARG A 6 8.96 -27.32 -22.66
C ARG A 6 9.35 -25.86 -22.71
N LYS A 7 8.38 -24.94 -22.79
CA LYS A 7 8.66 -23.48 -22.74
C LYS A 7 9.26 -23.04 -21.42
N PHE A 8 8.84 -23.65 -20.31
CA PHE A 8 9.38 -23.36 -18.99
C PHE A 8 10.85 -23.80 -18.85
N ASN A 9 11.20 -24.99 -19.33
CA ASN A 9 12.57 -25.49 -19.30
C ASN A 9 13.52 -24.63 -20.15
N VAL A 10 13.06 -24.07 -21.26
CA VAL A 10 13.84 -23.11 -22.06
C VAL A 10 14.05 -21.80 -21.32
N LEU A 11 13.01 -21.28 -20.65
CA LEU A 11 13.13 -20.08 -19.79
C LEU A 11 14.10 -20.32 -18.63
N LYS A 12 14.10 -21.48 -17.98
CA LYS A 12 15.02 -21.84 -16.89
C LYS A 12 16.50 -21.82 -17.36
N ILE A 13 16.76 -22.26 -18.58
CA ILE A 13 18.12 -22.26 -19.18
C ILE A 13 18.60 -20.82 -19.45
N ILE A 14 17.71 -19.94 -19.88
CA ILE A 14 18.02 -18.53 -20.18
C ILE A 14 18.21 -17.70 -18.91
N LEU A 15 17.49 -18.02 -17.83
CA LEU A 15 17.40 -17.22 -16.62
C LEU A 15 18.42 -17.60 -15.52
N ASN A 16 19.23 -18.63 -15.71
CA ASN A 16 20.14 -19.17 -14.67
C ASN A 16 21.36 -18.30 -14.36
N LYS A 17 21.37 -17.01 -14.70
CA LYS A 17 22.55 -16.14 -14.59
C LYS A 17 22.44 -14.87 -13.76
N SER A 18 21.35 -14.59 -13.05
CA SER A 18 21.34 -13.42 -12.16
C SER A 18 20.21 -13.46 -11.08
N ILE A 19 20.46 -12.81 -9.94
CA ILE A 19 19.56 -12.61 -8.78
C ILE A 19 18.22 -11.90 -9.15
N PHE A 20 18.18 -11.22 -10.31
CA PHE A 20 16.95 -10.60 -10.87
C PHE A 20 15.89 -11.61 -11.34
N VAL A 21 16.26 -12.87 -11.42
CA VAL A 21 15.49 -13.94 -12.06
C VAL A 21 14.34 -14.42 -11.18
N ASP A 22 14.51 -14.46 -9.87
CA ASP A 22 13.51 -15.03 -8.97
C ASP A 22 12.25 -14.15 -8.92
N ASN A 23 12.40 -12.84 -8.92
CA ASN A 23 11.27 -11.91 -8.98
C ASN A 23 10.54 -11.94 -10.34
N ILE A 24 11.27 -12.11 -11.45
CA ILE A 24 10.69 -12.22 -12.79
C ILE A 24 9.96 -13.55 -12.96
N ILE A 25 10.51 -14.65 -12.46
CA ILE A 25 9.83 -15.96 -12.46
C ILE A 25 8.51 -15.88 -11.70
N TYR A 26 8.51 -15.22 -10.53
CA TYR A 26 7.29 -15.03 -9.74
C TYR A 26 6.24 -14.17 -10.46
N ILE A 27 6.64 -13.08 -11.12
CA ILE A 27 5.75 -12.22 -11.92
C ILE A 27 5.17 -13.01 -13.11
N ILE A 28 6.00 -13.81 -13.81
CA ILE A 28 5.57 -14.63 -14.92
C ILE A 28 4.61 -15.73 -14.46
N LEU A 29 4.89 -16.37 -13.33
CA LEU A 29 4.01 -17.39 -12.75
C LEU A 29 2.66 -16.79 -12.33
N ASN A 30 2.63 -15.62 -11.69
CA ASN A 30 1.40 -14.91 -11.36
C ASN A 30 0.57 -14.56 -12.60
N TYR A 31 1.22 -14.14 -13.69
CA TYR A 31 0.52 -13.83 -14.94
C TYR A 31 -0.11 -15.09 -15.55
N TYR A 32 0.61 -16.22 -15.55
CA TYR A 32 0.09 -17.49 -16.09
C TYR A 32 -0.92 -18.16 -15.14
N TRP A 33 -0.81 -17.99 -13.81
CA TRP A 33 -1.75 -18.56 -12.85
C TRP A 33 -3.12 -17.86 -12.83
N LYS A 34 -3.15 -16.58 -13.14
CA LYS A 34 -4.42 -15.85 -13.36
C LYS A 34 -5.21 -16.39 -14.55
N LYS A 35 -4.55 -17.13 -15.43
CA LYS A 35 -5.09 -17.73 -16.67
C LYS A 35 -5.44 -19.22 -16.56
N LEU A 36 -4.92 -19.90 -15.55
CA LEU A 36 -5.18 -21.32 -15.28
C LEU A 36 -6.11 -21.43 -14.07
N ASP A 37 -7.33 -21.80 -14.38
CA ASP A 37 -8.50 -22.00 -13.53
C ASP A 37 -8.23 -22.37 -12.05
N ASN A 38 -8.94 -21.74 -11.16
CA ASN A 38 -8.94 -21.60 -9.72
C ASN A 38 -8.87 -22.85 -8.81
N LYS A 39 -8.45 -24.02 -9.24
CA LYS A 39 -8.63 -25.25 -8.46
C LYS A 39 -7.39 -25.98 -7.95
N ARG A 40 -6.17 -25.66 -8.38
CA ARG A 40 -4.94 -26.25 -7.79
C ARG A 40 -3.74 -25.32 -7.98
N LYS A 41 -3.42 -24.52 -6.98
CA LYS A 41 -2.13 -23.84 -6.84
C LYS A 41 -1.07 -24.87 -6.42
N ILE A 42 -0.56 -25.59 -7.36
CA ILE A 42 0.58 -26.50 -7.12
C ILE A 42 1.82 -25.64 -7.33
N LEU A 43 2.62 -25.50 -6.28
CA LEU A 43 3.98 -24.99 -6.42
C LEU A 43 4.69 -25.94 -7.39
N LEU A 44 5.23 -25.42 -8.51
CA LEU A 44 5.91 -26.28 -9.46
C LEU A 44 7.12 -26.92 -8.76
N ASP A 45 7.33 -28.21 -8.94
CA ASP A 45 8.44 -28.99 -8.37
C ASP A 45 9.84 -28.37 -8.61
N CYS A 46 9.93 -27.41 -9.52
CA CYS A 46 11.16 -26.68 -9.83
C CYS A 46 11.37 -25.42 -8.98
N ILE A 47 10.39 -24.98 -8.17
CA ILE A 47 10.54 -23.84 -7.30
C ILE A 47 11.01 -24.31 -5.93
N ASP A 48 12.25 -23.94 -5.59
CA ASP A 48 12.78 -24.16 -4.25
C ASP A 48 12.24 -23.06 -3.33
N ILE A 49 11.28 -23.41 -2.49
CA ILE A 49 10.63 -22.50 -1.54
C ILE A 49 11.63 -21.87 -0.55
N ASN A 50 12.76 -22.52 -0.32
CA ASN A 50 13.81 -22.02 0.59
C ASN A 50 14.65 -20.89 -0.05
N LYS A 51 14.51 -20.67 -1.37
CA LYS A 51 15.17 -19.57 -2.10
C LYS A 51 14.29 -18.35 -2.25
N LEU A 52 13.05 -18.39 -1.73
CA LEU A 52 12.16 -17.25 -1.79
C LEU A 52 12.54 -16.21 -0.73
N GLU A 53 12.56 -14.95 -1.14
CA GLU A 53 12.71 -13.80 -0.24
C GLU A 53 11.38 -13.49 0.41
N TRP A 54 11.19 -13.97 1.64
CA TRP A 54 9.89 -13.90 2.35
C TRP A 54 9.49 -12.49 2.69
N ASP A 55 10.43 -11.58 3.01
CA ASP A 55 10.13 -10.18 3.28
C ASP A 55 9.52 -9.50 2.05
N THR A 56 10.09 -9.75 0.88
CA THR A 56 9.54 -9.27 -0.40
C THR A 56 8.19 -9.88 -0.71
N LEU A 57 7.97 -11.16 -0.39
CA LEU A 57 6.68 -11.83 -0.58
C LEU A 57 5.61 -11.25 0.34
N CYS A 58 5.95 -10.86 1.57
CA CYS A 58 5.01 -10.26 2.51
C CYS A 58 4.37 -8.98 1.96
N ILE A 59 5.11 -8.16 1.22
CA ILE A 59 4.55 -6.93 0.59
C ILE A 59 3.85 -7.19 -0.75
N ASN A 60 3.93 -8.38 -1.33
CA ASN A 60 3.29 -8.70 -2.60
C ASN A 60 1.79 -8.99 -2.43
N PRO A 61 0.87 -8.17 -3.00
CA PRO A 61 -0.58 -8.36 -2.84
C PRO A 61 -1.12 -9.69 -3.36
N ASN A 62 -0.39 -10.35 -4.27
CA ASN A 62 -0.80 -11.61 -4.86
C ASN A 62 -0.23 -12.85 -4.13
N ALA A 63 0.58 -12.66 -3.09
CA ALA A 63 1.22 -13.77 -2.38
C ALA A 63 0.39 -14.33 -1.21
N ILE A 64 -0.81 -13.83 -0.94
CA ILE A 64 -1.60 -14.12 0.27
C ILE A 64 -1.78 -15.62 0.49
N ASP A 65 -2.17 -16.38 -0.54
CA ASP A 65 -2.38 -17.82 -0.40
C ASP A 65 -1.08 -18.59 -0.06
N LEU A 66 0.06 -18.11 -0.56
CA LEU A 66 1.37 -18.68 -0.23
C LEU A 66 1.73 -18.35 1.23
N LEU A 67 1.49 -17.12 1.67
CA LEU A 67 1.75 -16.68 3.04
C LEU A 67 0.83 -17.38 4.05
N GLU A 68 -0.46 -17.59 3.73
CA GLU A 68 -1.39 -18.36 4.57
C GLU A 68 -0.94 -19.80 4.82
N ASN A 69 -0.25 -20.41 3.87
CA ASN A 69 0.28 -21.76 3.99
C ASN A 69 1.69 -21.82 4.64
N ASN A 70 2.30 -20.65 4.94
CA ASN A 70 3.65 -20.53 5.48
C ASN A 70 3.72 -19.42 6.54
N ILE A 71 2.85 -19.49 7.54
CA ILE A 71 2.70 -18.48 8.60
C ILE A 71 3.99 -18.24 9.39
N ASP A 72 4.81 -19.29 9.55
CA ASP A 72 6.10 -19.24 10.23
C ASP A 72 7.17 -18.44 9.48
N LYS A 73 6.96 -18.16 8.19
CA LYS A 73 7.85 -17.38 7.34
C LYS A 73 7.43 -15.91 7.21
N ILE A 74 6.29 -15.52 7.79
CA ILE A 74 5.79 -14.16 7.67
C ILE A 74 6.64 -13.20 8.49
N ASN A 75 7.18 -12.18 7.82
CA ASN A 75 7.65 -10.97 8.46
C ASN A 75 6.45 -10.06 8.74
N TRP A 76 6.06 -9.95 10.00
CA TRP A 76 4.85 -9.21 10.41
C TRP A 76 4.99 -7.70 10.22
N SER A 77 6.19 -7.14 10.32
CA SER A 77 6.42 -5.71 10.05
C SER A 77 6.36 -5.39 8.55
N ALA A 78 6.71 -6.32 7.67
CA ALA A 78 6.61 -6.15 6.23
C ALA A 78 5.17 -6.36 5.70
N ILE A 79 4.43 -7.35 6.22
CA ILE A 79 3.10 -7.71 5.71
C ILE A 79 2.04 -6.63 5.94
N CYS A 80 2.23 -5.73 6.91
CA CYS A 80 1.32 -4.62 7.19
C CYS A 80 1.17 -3.67 6.00
N CYS A 81 2.17 -3.58 5.11
CA CYS A 81 2.13 -2.80 3.88
C CYS A 81 1.36 -3.49 2.75
N ASN A 82 1.05 -4.78 2.89
CA ASN A 82 0.31 -5.54 1.88
C ASN A 82 -1.19 -5.25 1.97
N ILE A 83 -1.74 -4.59 0.94
CA ILE A 83 -3.15 -4.17 0.92
C ILE A 83 -4.15 -5.33 0.97
N ASN A 84 -3.75 -6.53 0.57
CA ASN A 84 -4.61 -7.73 0.57
C ASN A 84 -4.43 -8.59 1.83
N ALA A 85 -3.46 -8.28 2.70
CA ALA A 85 -3.15 -9.12 3.86
C ALA A 85 -4.03 -8.87 5.10
N ILE A 86 -4.94 -7.92 5.06
CA ILE A 86 -5.71 -7.50 6.25
C ILE A 86 -6.45 -8.66 6.93
N ASN A 87 -7.05 -9.58 6.15
CA ASN A 87 -7.73 -10.74 6.71
C ASN A 87 -6.75 -11.73 7.36
N LEU A 88 -5.58 -11.92 6.76
CA LEU A 88 -4.50 -12.75 7.31
C LEU A 88 -3.97 -12.15 8.62
N ILE A 89 -3.73 -10.83 8.64
CA ILE A 89 -3.32 -10.09 9.84
C ILE A 89 -4.38 -10.26 10.95
N LYS A 90 -5.65 -10.00 10.69
CA LYS A 90 -6.74 -10.17 11.68
C LYS A 90 -6.81 -11.57 12.27
N LYS A 91 -6.53 -12.59 11.45
CA LYS A 91 -6.70 -14.00 11.82
C LYS A 91 -5.49 -14.55 12.57
N GLN A 92 -4.28 -14.14 12.22
CA GLN A 92 -3.04 -14.82 12.62
C GLN A 92 -2.08 -13.95 13.42
N PHE A 93 -2.21 -12.61 13.36
CA PHE A 93 -1.28 -11.72 14.04
C PHE A 93 -1.47 -11.78 15.56
N LYS A 94 -0.32 -11.84 16.27
CA LYS A 94 -0.25 -11.71 17.73
C LYS A 94 0.90 -10.75 18.06
N GLU A 95 0.58 -9.69 18.78
CA GLU A 95 1.53 -8.63 19.15
C GLU A 95 2.76 -9.14 19.91
N GLU A 96 2.57 -10.16 20.75
CA GLU A 96 3.64 -10.76 21.58
C GLU A 96 4.79 -11.33 20.76
N LYS A 97 4.64 -11.41 19.43
CA LYS A 97 5.66 -11.91 18.50
C LYS A 97 6.59 -10.82 17.97
N LEU A 98 6.33 -9.55 18.27
CA LEU A 98 7.12 -8.45 17.78
C LEU A 98 8.09 -7.95 18.86
N ASP A 99 9.33 -7.68 18.47
CA ASP A 99 10.22 -6.82 19.25
C ASP A 99 9.82 -5.34 19.10
N GLU A 100 10.54 -4.41 19.75
CA GLU A 100 10.17 -2.99 19.76
C GLU A 100 10.24 -2.36 18.36
N ASP A 101 11.26 -2.70 17.57
CA ASP A 101 11.47 -2.16 16.22
C ASP A 101 10.42 -2.70 15.25
N ASP A 102 10.13 -3.99 15.31
CA ASP A 102 9.11 -4.64 14.51
C ASP A 102 7.71 -4.15 14.89
N TYR A 103 7.46 -3.91 16.17
CA TYR A 103 6.20 -3.31 16.65
C TYR A 103 5.98 -1.91 16.06
N TYR A 104 7.01 -1.03 16.10
CA TYR A 104 6.96 0.29 15.50
C TYR A 104 6.66 0.19 13.99
N ASN A 105 7.45 -0.60 13.26
CA ASN A 105 7.33 -0.76 11.81
C ASN A 105 5.96 -1.34 11.41
N PHE A 106 5.43 -2.29 12.18
CA PHE A 106 4.12 -2.89 11.95
C PHE A 106 3.00 -1.84 12.02
N TRP A 107 2.90 -1.09 13.11
CA TRP A 107 1.84 -0.08 13.28
C TRP A 107 2.01 1.12 12.34
N TYR A 108 3.26 1.50 12.07
CA TYR A 108 3.58 2.54 11.09
C TYR A 108 3.11 2.16 9.69
N GLY A 109 3.45 0.95 9.22
CA GLY A 109 3.02 0.43 7.92
C GLY A 109 1.50 0.20 7.86
N LEU A 110 0.91 -0.36 8.94
CA LEU A 110 -0.54 -0.59 9.01
C LEU A 110 -1.31 0.72 8.93
N THR A 111 -0.79 1.80 9.51
CA THR A 111 -1.41 3.14 9.44
C THR A 111 -1.48 3.66 8.00
N GLN A 112 -0.52 3.31 7.16
CA GLN A 112 -0.50 3.70 5.74
C GLN A 112 -1.36 2.80 4.86
N ASN A 113 -1.73 1.61 5.33
CA ASN A 113 -2.52 0.65 4.56
C ASN A 113 -3.99 1.10 4.45
N PRO A 114 -4.51 1.40 3.23
CA PRO A 114 -5.88 1.89 3.08
C PRO A 114 -6.96 0.90 3.51
N ASN A 115 -6.64 -0.40 3.59
CA ASN A 115 -7.57 -1.44 3.96
C ASN A 115 -7.54 -1.75 5.48
N ALA A 116 -6.67 -1.07 6.27
CA ALA A 116 -6.50 -1.34 7.69
C ALA A 116 -7.43 -0.52 8.61
N ILE A 117 -8.32 0.31 8.08
CA ILE A 117 -9.10 1.29 8.86
C ILE A 117 -9.87 0.67 10.02
N GLU A 118 -10.45 -0.53 9.83
CA GLU A 118 -11.15 -1.24 10.91
C GLU A 118 -10.23 -1.65 12.06
N ILE A 119 -8.99 -2.07 11.76
CA ILE A 119 -8.01 -2.41 12.79
C ILE A 119 -7.57 -1.14 13.52
N LEU A 120 -7.27 -0.06 12.78
CA LEU A 120 -6.83 1.22 13.33
C LEU A 120 -7.91 1.86 14.21
N SER A 121 -9.18 1.80 13.82
CA SER A 121 -10.27 2.36 14.61
C SER A 121 -10.42 1.73 16.01
N LYS A 122 -10.02 0.47 16.15
CA LYS A 122 -10.01 -0.29 17.41
C LYS A 122 -8.72 -0.10 18.23
N ASN A 123 -7.66 0.48 17.64
CA ASN A 123 -6.32 0.64 18.22
C ASN A 123 -5.81 2.07 18.03
N LYS A 124 -6.61 3.06 18.45
CA LYS A 124 -6.33 4.49 18.20
C LYS A 124 -5.06 5.00 18.86
N ASP A 125 -4.64 4.38 19.94
CA ASP A 125 -3.43 4.65 20.69
C ASP A 125 -2.14 4.28 19.92
N LYS A 126 -2.26 3.42 18.89
CA LYS A 126 -1.16 2.91 18.08
C LYS A 126 -1.06 3.59 16.70
N ILE A 127 -1.95 4.54 16.43
CA ILE A 127 -2.01 5.25 15.14
C ILE A 127 -0.90 6.30 15.04
N TYR A 128 -0.15 6.27 13.95
CA TYR A 128 0.73 7.37 13.53
C TYR A 128 -0.08 8.41 12.75
N TRP A 129 -0.70 9.33 13.45
CA TRP A 129 -1.69 10.29 12.93
C TRP A 129 -1.19 11.09 11.73
N LYS A 130 0.10 11.44 11.71
CA LYS A 130 0.73 12.08 10.55
C LYS A 130 0.64 11.22 9.29
N CYS A 131 0.90 9.92 9.40
CA CYS A 131 0.78 8.98 8.29
C CYS A 131 -0.69 8.72 7.93
N LEU A 132 -1.56 8.61 8.93
CA LEU A 132 -2.99 8.44 8.71
C LEU A 132 -3.60 9.60 7.92
N SER A 133 -3.08 10.81 8.11
CA SER A 133 -3.56 12.00 7.39
C SER A 133 -3.39 11.90 5.86
N LEU A 134 -2.44 11.08 5.38
CA LEU A 134 -2.28 10.76 3.96
C LEU A 134 -3.14 9.57 3.49
N ASN A 135 -3.66 8.77 4.41
CA ASN A 135 -4.42 7.56 4.05
C ASN A 135 -5.79 7.96 3.48
N THR A 136 -6.00 7.68 2.21
CA THR A 136 -7.20 8.11 1.47
C THR A 136 -8.50 7.48 1.98
N ASN A 137 -8.44 6.35 2.68
CA ASN A 137 -9.61 5.68 3.24
C ASN A 137 -9.87 6.07 4.71
N ALA A 138 -9.00 6.91 5.32
CA ALA A 138 -9.10 7.25 6.73
C ALA A 138 -9.96 8.50 7.02
N ILE A 139 -10.66 9.05 6.06
CA ILE A 139 -11.34 10.36 6.19
C ILE A 139 -12.31 10.39 7.37
N GLU A 140 -13.16 9.37 7.54
CA GLU A 140 -14.09 9.29 8.67
C GLU A 140 -13.36 9.21 10.01
N LEU A 141 -12.26 8.44 10.08
CA LEU A 141 -11.44 8.31 11.29
C LEU A 141 -10.76 9.65 11.65
N LEU A 142 -10.30 10.41 10.63
CA LEU A 142 -9.74 11.75 10.82
C LEU A 142 -10.82 12.74 11.27
N GLN A 143 -11.99 12.75 10.65
CA GLN A 143 -13.12 13.62 11.03
C GLN A 143 -13.52 13.44 12.51
N ASN A 144 -13.50 12.20 13.00
CA ASN A 144 -13.82 11.87 14.38
C ASN A 144 -12.67 12.13 15.38
N ASN A 145 -11.48 12.58 14.92
CA ASN A 145 -10.30 12.84 15.76
C ASN A 145 -9.53 14.07 15.23
N GLN A 146 -10.23 15.17 15.06
CA GLN A 146 -9.68 16.39 14.40
C GLN A 146 -8.52 17.03 15.14
N ASP A 147 -8.42 16.82 16.45
CA ASP A 147 -7.32 17.26 17.31
C ASP A 147 -5.98 16.58 16.98
N LYS A 148 -6.00 15.46 16.27
CA LYS A 148 -4.84 14.65 15.90
C LYS A 148 -4.44 14.76 14.44
N ILE A 149 -5.21 15.50 13.63
CA ILE A 149 -4.95 15.66 12.20
C ILE A 149 -3.65 16.43 11.95
N ASP A 150 -2.78 15.89 11.11
CA ASP A 150 -1.73 16.67 10.45
C ASP A 150 -2.32 17.33 9.18
N TRP A 151 -2.68 18.60 9.31
CA TRP A 151 -3.32 19.34 8.22
C TRP A 151 -2.44 19.52 6.98
N THR A 152 -1.10 19.50 7.16
CA THR A 152 -0.18 19.54 6.01
C THR A 152 -0.35 18.34 5.11
N TRP A 153 -0.36 17.14 5.71
CA TRP A 153 -0.54 15.90 4.95
C TRP A 153 -1.99 15.68 4.50
N THR A 154 -2.97 16.11 5.29
CA THR A 154 -4.38 16.10 4.92
C THR A 154 -4.63 16.98 3.69
N SER A 155 -3.96 18.14 3.56
CA SER A 155 -4.08 19.00 2.37
C SER A 155 -3.61 18.31 1.09
N LYS A 156 -2.70 17.34 1.18
CA LYS A 156 -2.26 16.50 0.05
C LYS A 156 -3.19 15.31 -0.21
N ASN A 157 -4.03 14.92 0.74
CA ASN A 157 -4.89 13.75 0.63
C ASN A 157 -6.05 14.03 -0.34
N GLN A 158 -6.12 13.28 -1.44
CA GLN A 158 -7.08 13.49 -2.52
C GLN A 158 -8.54 13.30 -2.08
N ASN A 159 -8.80 12.50 -1.04
CA ASN A 159 -10.14 12.23 -0.54
C ASN A 159 -10.55 13.19 0.59
N ALA A 160 -9.66 14.06 1.05
CA ALA A 160 -9.93 14.96 2.17
C ALA A 160 -10.59 16.29 1.79
N ILE A 161 -11.00 16.49 0.53
CA ILE A 161 -11.47 17.78 0.02
C ILE A 161 -12.62 18.36 0.85
N ASN A 162 -13.65 17.57 1.16
CA ASN A 162 -14.77 18.05 1.99
C ASN A 162 -14.34 18.39 3.43
N LEU A 163 -13.35 17.67 3.99
CA LEU A 163 -12.81 17.96 5.31
C LEU A 163 -12.01 19.27 5.31
N LEU A 164 -11.25 19.53 4.23
CA LEU A 164 -10.49 20.75 4.04
C LEU A 164 -11.39 21.97 3.78
N ASP A 165 -12.43 21.82 2.99
CA ASP A 165 -13.38 22.90 2.69
C ASP A 165 -14.08 23.39 3.96
N ASN A 166 -14.39 22.48 4.88
CA ASN A 166 -14.96 22.83 6.18
C ASN A 166 -13.92 23.35 7.22
N ASN A 167 -12.62 23.38 6.89
CA ASN A 167 -11.52 23.79 7.77
C ASN A 167 -10.46 24.61 7.01
N GLN A 168 -10.90 25.60 6.25
CA GLN A 168 -10.03 26.38 5.37
C GLN A 168 -8.91 27.13 6.09
N ASP A 169 -9.09 27.47 7.36
CA ASP A 169 -8.10 28.09 8.23
C ASP A 169 -6.90 27.17 8.54
N LYS A 170 -7.05 25.87 8.35
CA LYS A 170 -6.04 24.84 8.62
C LYS A 170 -5.32 24.33 7.37
N ILE A 171 -5.73 24.76 6.19
CA ILE A 171 -5.17 24.31 4.91
C ILE A 171 -3.69 24.70 4.77
N ASN A 172 -2.87 23.73 4.42
CA ASN A 172 -1.56 24.00 3.85
C ASN A 172 -1.70 24.23 2.33
N TRP A 173 -1.72 25.48 1.91
CA TRP A 173 -2.00 25.86 0.53
C TRP A 173 -0.97 25.35 -0.48
N SER A 174 0.31 25.22 -0.10
CA SER A 174 1.31 24.61 -0.97
C SER A 174 0.98 23.14 -1.25
N MET A 175 0.64 22.36 -0.22
CA MET A 175 0.26 20.96 -0.41
C MET A 175 -1.08 20.81 -1.14
N LEU A 176 -2.04 21.70 -0.88
CA LEU A 176 -3.33 21.71 -1.56
C LEU A 176 -3.17 22.05 -3.06
N SER A 177 -2.27 22.97 -3.41
CA SER A 177 -2.03 23.34 -4.81
C SER A 177 -1.59 22.14 -5.66
N ALA A 178 -0.86 21.18 -5.08
CA ALA A 178 -0.48 19.94 -5.76
C ALA A 178 -1.55 18.84 -5.71
N ASN A 179 -2.68 19.05 -5.01
CA ASN A 179 -3.72 18.03 -4.88
C ASN A 179 -4.65 18.04 -6.10
N PRO A 180 -4.72 16.94 -6.90
CA PRO A 180 -5.50 16.93 -8.14
C PRO A 180 -7.02 17.13 -7.94
N ASN A 181 -7.55 16.86 -6.74
CA ASN A 181 -8.98 16.99 -6.46
C ASN A 181 -9.35 18.36 -5.85
N ALA A 182 -8.37 19.28 -5.66
CA ALA A 182 -8.59 20.54 -4.97
C ALA A 182 -8.92 21.72 -5.89
N ILE A 183 -9.12 21.52 -7.20
CA ILE A 183 -9.29 22.60 -8.18
C ILE A 183 -10.38 23.60 -7.76
N ASN A 184 -11.56 23.13 -7.36
CA ASN A 184 -12.67 24.01 -6.95
C ASN A 184 -12.31 24.90 -5.73
N ILE A 185 -11.51 24.39 -4.78
CA ILE A 185 -11.06 25.20 -3.64
C ILE A 185 -10.03 26.23 -4.10
N LEU A 186 -9.13 25.85 -5.01
CA LEU A 186 -8.09 26.73 -5.55
C LEU A 186 -8.67 27.86 -6.39
N GLU A 187 -9.66 27.59 -7.24
CA GLU A 187 -10.37 28.59 -8.04
C GLU A 187 -11.00 29.71 -7.17
N ASN A 188 -11.52 29.34 -6.02
CA ASN A 188 -12.10 30.29 -5.08
C ASN A 188 -11.08 31.00 -4.17
N ASN A 189 -9.78 30.68 -4.29
CA ASN A 189 -8.69 31.17 -3.43
C ASN A 189 -7.39 31.40 -4.22
N LEU A 190 -7.48 32.10 -5.36
CA LEU A 190 -6.35 32.31 -6.29
C LEU A 190 -5.16 33.02 -5.62
N ASP A 191 -5.41 33.87 -4.63
CA ASP A 191 -4.40 34.60 -3.85
C ASP A 191 -3.55 33.68 -2.94
N LYS A 192 -4.02 32.48 -2.68
CA LYS A 192 -3.36 31.49 -1.81
C LYS A 192 -2.63 30.38 -2.55
N ILE A 193 -2.74 30.37 -3.90
CA ILE A 193 -2.13 29.35 -4.73
C ILE A 193 -0.60 29.43 -4.66
N ASP A 194 0.03 28.27 -4.37
CA ASP A 194 1.45 28.08 -4.59
C ASP A 194 1.67 27.59 -6.03
N TRP A 195 2.03 28.52 -6.93
CA TRP A 195 2.19 28.24 -8.35
C TRP A 195 3.22 27.16 -8.67
N LYS A 196 4.28 27.05 -7.84
CA LYS A 196 5.28 26.00 -7.99
C LYS A 196 4.66 24.62 -7.76
N TYR A 197 3.86 24.47 -6.72
CA TYR A 197 3.19 23.21 -6.42
C TYR A 197 1.99 22.97 -7.36
N LEU A 198 1.31 24.00 -7.79
CA LEU A 198 0.23 23.90 -8.79
C LEU A 198 0.76 23.30 -10.10
N SER A 199 1.98 23.64 -10.51
CA SER A 199 2.61 23.08 -11.72
C SER A 199 2.82 21.56 -11.66
N LEU A 200 2.71 20.94 -10.48
CA LEU A 200 2.73 19.48 -10.28
C LEU A 200 1.33 18.86 -10.30
N ASN A 201 0.28 19.67 -10.30
CA ASN A 201 -1.11 19.21 -10.25
C ASN A 201 -1.59 18.85 -11.66
N PRO A 202 -1.88 17.56 -11.95
CA PRO A 202 -2.26 17.15 -13.30
C PRO A 202 -3.61 17.73 -13.79
N ASN A 203 -4.45 18.19 -12.87
CA ASN A 203 -5.78 18.71 -13.18
C ASN A 203 -5.84 20.26 -13.23
N ALA A 204 -4.70 20.95 -13.04
CA ALA A 204 -4.65 22.40 -12.94
C ALA A 204 -4.40 23.12 -14.28
N ILE A 205 -4.43 22.44 -15.41
CA ILE A 205 -4.11 23.02 -16.73
C ILE A 205 -5.02 24.21 -17.04
N GLU A 206 -6.33 24.10 -16.76
CA GLU A 206 -7.30 25.18 -17.00
C GLU A 206 -7.08 26.41 -16.09
N LEU A 207 -6.40 26.25 -14.96
CA LEU A 207 -6.00 27.38 -14.09
C LEU A 207 -4.70 28.06 -14.54
N LEU A 208 -3.95 27.44 -15.46
CA LEU A 208 -2.66 27.92 -15.96
C LEU A 208 -2.77 28.63 -17.31
N GLU A 209 -3.92 28.52 -17.98
CA GLU A 209 -4.28 29.20 -19.22
C GLU A 209 -5.01 30.53 -18.95
#